data_6778210be47251769ce001b98c982f6f
#
_entry.id   6778210be47251769ce001b98c982f6f
#
_cell.length_a   1.000
_cell.length_b   1.000
_cell.length_c   1.000
_cell.angle_alpha   90.00
_cell.angle_beta   90.00
_cell.angle_gamma   90.00
#
_symmetry.space_group_name_H-M   'P 1'
#
loop_
_entity.id
_entity.type
_entity.pdbx_description
1 polymer ?
#
loop_
_entity_poly.entity_id
_entity_poly.type
_entity_poly.pdbx_seq_one_letter_code
_entity_poly.pdbx_strand_id
1 'polypeptide(L)'
;MAPERLTSAQARRTALAAQGFADRAPSGAPSMAHLKRVVGRTGLLQMDSVNIVARAHFMPLYSRLGPYDPDLLHRAAWQPVRGKRLLVEYWAHEAALIPVEDWPLFRWRMDEFADGRYRHTREVMRRNRSLAEDVRSVIEEIGAAMPRTIEEKLGIEREPGAAGSWWQRGEIKHLCEAMFAAGDLSAVRNGNFMRHYDLTERVVGADIAAQHPDRTQAHRDLIARAARSLGVATVADLADYYRLKPADARPSVADLVDSGVLHEVSVDGWRDPAYLADGAPMPRRIDTSAILSPFDPLVFFRPRAERLFDFHYRIEIYVPEHKRVHGYYVLPYLLGTDIAARVDLKADRRSRTLLVLGAFCEPGHDRGVVADRLAADLRTFAGWLDLDDVSVGTKGDLARDLRAVMGC
;
A
#
# COMPACT_ATOMS: atom_id res chain seq x y z
N MET A 1 4.58 -2.13 -37.42
CA MET A 1 3.13 -2.42 -37.32
C MET A 1 2.50 -1.30 -36.49
N ALA A 2 1.26 -0.89 -36.78
CA ALA A 2 0.58 0.06 -35.88
C ALA A 2 0.36 -0.61 -34.52
N PRO A 3 0.49 0.12 -33.40
CA PRO A 3 0.27 -0.43 -32.07
C PRO A 3 -1.19 -0.96 -31.95
N GLU A 4 -1.36 -2.05 -31.21
CA GLU A 4 -2.69 -2.56 -30.88
C GLU A 4 -3.52 -1.47 -30.18
N ARG A 5 -4.80 -1.38 -30.54
CA ARG A 5 -5.71 -0.37 -29.97
C ARG A 5 -6.65 -1.02 -28.96
N LEU A 6 -6.69 -0.47 -27.76
CA LEU A 6 -7.61 -0.84 -26.70
C LEU A 6 -8.67 0.25 -26.49
N THR A 7 -9.90 -0.15 -26.27
CA THR A 7 -10.93 0.78 -25.78
C THR A 7 -10.67 1.10 -24.29
N SER A 8 -11.16 2.25 -23.81
CA SER A 8 -11.08 2.60 -22.37
C SER A 8 -11.70 1.53 -21.48
N ALA A 9 -12.78 0.86 -21.93
CA ALA A 9 -13.44 -0.22 -21.21
C ALA A 9 -12.54 -1.49 -21.13
N GLN A 10 -11.80 -1.80 -22.20
CA GLN A 10 -10.83 -2.91 -22.19
C GLN A 10 -9.66 -2.59 -21.24
N ALA A 11 -9.11 -1.38 -21.32
CA ALA A 11 -8.03 -0.94 -20.43
C ALA A 11 -8.44 -1.02 -18.95
N ARG A 12 -9.66 -0.61 -18.62
CA ARG A 12 -10.23 -0.70 -17.27
C ARG A 12 -10.33 -2.14 -16.77
N ARG A 13 -10.91 -3.03 -17.58
CA ARG A 13 -11.02 -4.46 -17.22
C ARG A 13 -9.65 -5.13 -17.09
N THR A 14 -8.71 -4.82 -17.97
CA THR A 14 -7.33 -5.29 -17.88
C THR A 14 -6.67 -4.86 -16.58
N ALA A 15 -6.78 -3.57 -16.22
CA ALA A 15 -6.22 -3.04 -14.97
C ALA A 15 -6.84 -3.71 -13.72
N LEU A 16 -8.15 -3.88 -13.68
CA LEU A 16 -8.85 -4.55 -12.58
C LEU A 16 -8.46 -6.03 -12.46
N ALA A 17 -8.40 -6.74 -13.58
CA ALA A 17 -8.05 -8.15 -13.59
C ALA A 17 -6.58 -8.38 -13.22
N ALA A 18 -5.66 -7.53 -13.67
CA ALA A 18 -4.26 -7.57 -13.29
C ALA A 18 -4.09 -7.45 -11.77
N GLN A 19 -4.92 -6.64 -11.12
CA GLN A 19 -4.91 -6.46 -9.67
C GLN A 19 -5.77 -7.46 -8.88
N GLY A 20 -6.34 -8.46 -9.55
CA GLY A 20 -7.03 -9.56 -8.88
C GLY A 20 -8.52 -9.37 -8.64
N PHE A 21 -9.16 -8.31 -9.18
CA PHE A 21 -10.61 -8.11 -9.04
C PHE A 21 -11.46 -9.01 -9.95
N ALA A 22 -10.83 -9.76 -10.85
CA ALA A 22 -11.46 -10.82 -11.64
C ALA A 22 -11.18 -12.24 -11.10
N ASP A 23 -10.38 -12.35 -10.04
CA ASP A 23 -10.05 -13.63 -9.43
C ASP A 23 -11.28 -14.17 -8.69
N ARG A 24 -11.43 -15.50 -8.68
CA ARG A 24 -12.51 -16.13 -7.90
C ARG A 24 -12.33 -15.90 -6.41
N ALA A 25 -13.41 -15.53 -5.74
CA ALA A 25 -13.44 -15.48 -4.29
C ALA A 25 -13.06 -16.85 -3.68
N PRO A 26 -12.42 -16.88 -2.50
CA PRO A 26 -12.17 -18.13 -1.80
C PRO A 26 -13.49 -18.90 -1.56
N SER A 27 -13.49 -20.23 -1.75
CA SER A 27 -14.65 -21.08 -1.45
C SER A 27 -14.85 -21.36 0.04
N GLY A 28 -13.95 -20.85 0.89
CA GLY A 28 -13.95 -20.97 2.35
C GLY A 28 -13.06 -19.88 2.94
N ALA A 29 -12.65 -20.04 4.20
CA ALA A 29 -11.79 -19.07 4.87
C ALA A 29 -10.49 -18.81 4.07
N PRO A 30 -10.15 -17.53 3.79
CA PRO A 30 -8.91 -17.18 3.13
C PRO A 30 -7.68 -17.75 3.85
N SER A 31 -6.73 -18.24 3.08
CA SER A 31 -5.51 -18.89 3.58
C SER A 31 -4.25 -18.13 3.13
N MET A 32 -3.08 -18.59 3.60
CA MET A 32 -1.79 -18.04 3.19
C MET A 32 -1.56 -18.12 1.66
N ALA A 33 -2.14 -19.12 0.98
CA ALA A 33 -2.07 -19.20 -0.49
C ALA A 33 -2.86 -18.06 -1.16
N HIS A 34 -4.00 -17.69 -0.60
CA HIS A 34 -4.80 -16.56 -1.07
C HIS A 34 -4.08 -15.22 -0.83
N LEU A 35 -3.44 -15.04 0.35
CA LEU A 35 -2.61 -13.87 0.62
C LEU A 35 -1.46 -13.75 -0.39
N LYS A 36 -0.72 -14.85 -0.64
CA LYS A 36 0.35 -14.87 -1.64
C LYS A 36 -0.16 -14.49 -3.03
N ARG A 37 -1.35 -14.97 -3.42
CA ARG A 37 -1.98 -14.60 -4.69
C ARG A 37 -2.23 -13.10 -4.79
N VAL A 38 -2.85 -12.50 -3.75
CA VAL A 38 -3.11 -11.05 -3.74
C VAL A 38 -1.81 -10.25 -3.79
N VAL A 39 -0.82 -10.60 -2.96
CA VAL A 39 0.50 -9.94 -2.97
C VAL A 39 1.20 -10.12 -4.32
N GLY A 40 1.10 -11.30 -4.96
CA GLY A 40 1.62 -11.54 -6.30
C GLY A 40 0.96 -10.67 -7.38
N ARG A 41 -0.32 -10.27 -7.18
CA ARG A 41 -1.03 -9.32 -8.04
C ARG A 41 -0.64 -7.87 -7.78
N THR A 42 -0.54 -7.49 -6.51
CA THR A 42 -0.32 -6.09 -6.12
C THR A 42 1.16 -5.73 -5.95
N GLY A 43 2.05 -6.69 -5.77
CA GLY A 43 3.48 -6.47 -5.57
C GLY A 43 3.86 -5.75 -4.27
N LEU A 44 2.93 -5.06 -3.64
CA LEU A 44 3.12 -4.34 -2.38
C LEU A 44 1.78 -4.08 -1.68
N LEU A 45 1.86 -3.79 -0.38
CA LEU A 45 0.74 -3.31 0.44
C LEU A 45 1.20 -2.02 1.14
N GLN A 46 0.70 -0.87 0.71
CA GLN A 46 1.09 0.41 1.33
C GLN A 46 0.64 0.46 2.78
N MET A 47 1.54 0.87 3.65
CA MET A 47 1.30 1.02 5.08
C MET A 47 0.95 2.46 5.42
N ASP A 48 -0.01 2.62 6.30
CA ASP A 48 -0.35 3.90 6.91
C ASP A 48 -0.69 3.72 8.38
N SER A 49 -0.41 4.73 9.19
CA SER A 49 -0.70 4.73 10.63
C SER A 49 -2.16 5.02 10.95
N VAL A 50 -2.89 5.64 10.03
CA VAL A 50 -4.31 5.97 10.19
C VAL A 50 -5.14 4.70 10.33
N ASN A 51 -5.88 4.61 11.44
CA ASN A 51 -6.69 3.45 11.81
C ASN A 51 -8.14 3.86 12.11
N ILE A 52 -8.75 4.55 11.16
CA ILE A 52 -10.15 5.03 11.29
C ILE A 52 -11.13 3.87 11.13
N VAL A 53 -10.92 2.99 10.18
CA VAL A 53 -11.65 1.72 10.01
C VAL A 53 -10.70 0.54 10.18
N ALA A 54 -9.76 0.38 9.28
CA ALA A 54 -8.62 -0.54 9.36
C ALA A 54 -7.38 0.16 8.82
N ARG A 55 -6.17 -0.27 9.22
CA ARG A 55 -4.94 0.25 8.61
C ARG A 55 -4.86 -0.14 7.14
N ALA A 56 -4.31 0.75 6.33
CA ALA A 56 -4.33 0.67 4.86
C ALA A 56 -3.85 -0.68 4.31
N HIS A 57 -2.80 -1.29 4.88
CA HIS A 57 -2.21 -2.53 4.39
C HIS A 57 -3.09 -3.79 4.57
N PHE A 58 -4.13 -3.74 5.42
CA PHE A 58 -5.10 -4.83 5.52
C PHE A 58 -6.16 -4.77 4.42
N MET A 59 -6.45 -3.58 3.91
CA MET A 59 -7.56 -3.34 2.99
C MET A 59 -7.42 -4.02 1.62
N PRO A 60 -6.22 -4.06 0.96
CA PRO A 60 -6.08 -4.73 -0.33
C PRO A 60 -6.35 -6.23 -0.29
N LEU A 61 -6.11 -6.88 0.85
CA LEU A 61 -6.50 -8.28 1.05
C LEU A 61 -8.01 -8.40 1.18
N TYR A 62 -8.65 -7.55 2.00
CA TYR A 62 -10.10 -7.54 2.17
C TYR A 62 -10.83 -7.27 0.85
N SER A 63 -10.43 -6.26 0.10
CA SER A 63 -11.09 -5.86 -1.15
C SER A 63 -11.05 -6.93 -2.25
N ARG A 64 -10.13 -7.91 -2.14
CA ARG A 64 -9.97 -9.00 -3.14
C ARG A 64 -10.39 -10.37 -2.64
N LEU A 65 -10.38 -10.59 -1.34
CA LEU A 65 -10.68 -11.89 -0.73
C LEU A 65 -12.02 -11.90 0.04
N GLY A 66 -12.59 -10.71 0.33
CA GLY A 66 -13.64 -10.59 1.32
C GLY A 66 -13.10 -10.70 2.75
N PRO A 67 -13.96 -10.99 3.74
CA PRO A 67 -13.56 -11.18 5.13
C PRO A 67 -12.48 -12.25 5.28
N TYR A 68 -11.40 -11.90 5.98
CA TYR A 68 -10.28 -12.78 6.24
C TYR A 68 -9.73 -12.55 7.65
N ASP A 69 -9.02 -13.54 8.19
CA ASP A 69 -8.32 -13.42 9.46
C ASP A 69 -7.08 -12.50 9.32
N PRO A 70 -7.06 -11.30 9.96
CA PRO A 70 -5.93 -10.39 9.90
C PRO A 70 -4.59 -11.00 10.36
N ASP A 71 -4.62 -12.05 11.19
CA ASP A 71 -3.43 -12.77 11.60
C ASP A 71 -2.69 -13.45 10.44
N LEU A 72 -3.34 -13.67 9.30
CA LEU A 72 -2.66 -14.11 8.07
C LEU A 72 -1.56 -13.13 7.68
N LEU A 73 -1.86 -11.83 7.72
CA LEU A 73 -0.89 -10.79 7.39
C LEU A 73 0.19 -10.65 8.47
N HIS A 74 -0.18 -10.75 9.75
CA HIS A 74 0.76 -10.76 10.87
C HIS A 74 1.78 -11.90 10.74
N ARG A 75 1.30 -13.13 10.44
CA ARG A 75 2.17 -14.28 10.19
C ARG A 75 3.03 -14.14 8.94
N ALA A 76 2.53 -13.49 7.90
CA ALA A 76 3.29 -13.27 6.68
C ALA A 76 4.43 -12.26 6.87
N ALA A 77 4.20 -11.20 7.66
CA ALA A 77 5.08 -10.05 7.75
C ALA A 77 5.95 -10.01 9.02
N TRP A 78 5.37 -10.29 10.20
CA TRP A 78 6.03 -9.97 11.47
C TRP A 78 6.20 -11.15 12.42
N GLN A 79 5.35 -12.18 12.30
CA GLN A 79 5.37 -13.38 13.17
C GLN A 79 5.49 -14.64 12.31
N PRO A 80 6.60 -14.83 11.57
CA PRO A 80 6.72 -15.91 10.62
C PRO A 80 6.69 -17.28 11.30
N VAL A 81 5.87 -18.18 10.78
CA VAL A 81 5.86 -19.58 11.21
C VAL A 81 7.09 -20.29 10.64
N ARG A 82 7.86 -20.98 11.47
CA ARG A 82 9.09 -21.69 11.10
C ARG A 82 10.17 -20.78 10.47
N GLY A 83 10.23 -19.52 10.90
CA GLY A 83 11.25 -18.58 10.47
C GLY A 83 11.15 -18.08 9.01
N LYS A 84 10.16 -18.53 8.23
CA LYS A 84 9.99 -18.09 6.84
C LYS A 84 9.05 -16.90 6.76
N ARG A 85 9.64 -15.72 6.59
CA ARG A 85 8.93 -14.46 6.33
C ARG A 85 8.57 -14.36 4.85
N LEU A 86 7.36 -13.88 4.55
CA LEU A 86 6.90 -13.65 3.17
C LEU A 86 6.97 -12.18 2.78
N LEU A 87 6.76 -11.29 3.75
CA LEU A 87 6.70 -9.86 3.53
C LEU A 87 7.66 -9.14 4.49
N VAL A 88 8.24 -8.06 4.01
CA VAL A 88 9.10 -7.18 4.79
C VAL A 88 8.71 -5.72 4.56
N GLU A 89 8.88 -4.87 5.57
CA GLU A 89 8.63 -3.44 5.48
C GLU A 89 9.82 -2.75 4.81
N TYR A 90 9.55 -1.93 3.77
CA TYR A 90 10.53 -1.03 3.20
C TYR A 90 9.85 0.15 2.48
N TRP A 91 10.65 1.14 2.07
CA TRP A 91 10.24 2.27 1.24
C TRP A 91 10.11 1.84 -0.23
N ALA A 92 8.91 1.44 -0.65
CA ALA A 92 8.58 1.07 -2.03
C ALA A 92 7.66 2.13 -2.66
N HIS A 93 6.35 2.00 -2.50
CA HIS A 93 5.40 3.10 -2.68
C HIS A 93 5.06 3.63 -1.30
N GLU A 94 5.76 4.69 -0.86
CA GLU A 94 5.84 5.09 0.54
C GLU A 94 6.30 3.91 1.44
N ALA A 95 5.98 3.92 2.74
CA ALA A 95 6.18 2.74 3.57
C ALA A 95 5.24 1.62 3.11
N ALA A 96 5.76 0.45 2.80
CA ALA A 96 4.99 -0.67 2.30
C ALA A 96 5.52 -2.01 2.80
N LEU A 97 4.63 -3.00 2.86
CA LEU A 97 5.02 -4.40 2.90
C LEU A 97 5.25 -4.88 1.47
N ILE A 98 6.41 -5.43 1.21
CA ILE A 98 6.82 -6.00 -0.08
C ILE A 98 7.18 -7.48 0.11
N PRO A 99 7.11 -8.32 -0.94
CA PRO A 99 7.70 -9.66 -0.91
C PRO A 99 9.15 -9.61 -0.47
N VAL A 100 9.55 -10.52 0.42
CA VAL A 100 10.93 -10.53 0.95
C VAL A 100 11.97 -10.73 -0.16
N GLU A 101 11.62 -11.50 -1.19
CA GLU A 101 12.45 -11.74 -2.37
C GLU A 101 12.64 -10.49 -3.25
N ASP A 102 11.80 -9.48 -3.10
CA ASP A 102 11.91 -8.22 -3.83
C ASP A 102 12.76 -7.16 -3.08
N TRP A 103 13.11 -7.42 -1.82
CA TRP A 103 13.88 -6.48 -1.01
C TRP A 103 15.22 -6.08 -1.65
N PRO A 104 15.99 -6.97 -2.30
CA PRO A 104 17.24 -6.59 -2.97
C PRO A 104 17.06 -5.59 -4.12
N LEU A 105 15.87 -5.54 -4.75
CA LEU A 105 15.59 -4.61 -5.84
C LEU A 105 15.56 -3.14 -5.38
N PHE A 106 15.58 -2.91 -4.08
CA PHE A 106 15.63 -1.57 -3.49
C PHE A 106 17.03 -1.19 -2.99
N ARG A 107 18.08 -2.03 -3.21
CA ARG A 107 19.45 -1.74 -2.76
C ARG A 107 19.96 -0.40 -3.28
N TRP A 108 19.74 -0.08 -4.55
CA TRP A 108 20.09 1.22 -5.13
C TRP A 108 19.51 2.42 -4.35
N ARG A 109 18.32 2.25 -3.76
CA ARG A 109 17.67 3.28 -2.93
C ARG A 109 18.29 3.32 -1.54
N MET A 110 18.66 2.17 -0.99
CA MET A 110 19.39 2.08 0.28
C MET A 110 20.75 2.76 0.18
N ASP A 111 21.46 2.53 -0.93
CA ASP A 111 22.74 3.20 -1.21
C ASP A 111 22.55 4.73 -1.32
N GLU A 112 21.51 5.19 -2.02
CA GLU A 112 21.18 6.62 -2.09
C GLU A 112 20.88 7.23 -0.70
N PHE A 113 20.29 6.47 0.21
CA PHE A 113 20.10 6.90 1.60
C PHE A 113 21.42 6.90 2.37
N ALA A 114 22.24 5.88 2.24
CA ALA A 114 23.55 5.78 2.88
C ALA A 114 24.51 6.88 2.38
N ASP A 115 24.55 7.12 1.06
CA ASP A 115 25.36 8.16 0.41
C ASP A 115 24.83 9.58 0.63
N GLY A 116 23.61 9.70 1.14
CA GLY A 116 23.04 10.95 1.59
C GLY A 116 22.28 11.75 0.54
N ARG A 117 21.52 11.09 -0.30
CA ARG A 117 20.49 11.75 -1.13
C ARG A 117 19.58 12.65 -0.29
N TYR A 118 19.31 12.24 0.94
CA TYR A 118 18.64 13.04 1.94
C TYR A 118 19.66 13.59 2.93
N ARG A 119 19.94 14.89 2.86
CA ARG A 119 20.93 15.58 3.69
C ARG A 119 20.83 15.23 5.18
N HIS A 120 19.61 15.12 5.69
CA HIS A 120 19.36 14.78 7.09
C HIS A 120 19.85 13.36 7.44
N THR A 121 19.50 12.35 6.66
CA THR A 121 19.92 10.95 6.87
C THR A 121 21.44 10.81 6.85
N ARG A 122 22.10 11.40 5.83
CA ARG A 122 23.56 11.42 5.73
C ARG A 122 24.22 12.06 6.93
N GLU A 123 23.68 13.20 7.37
CA GLU A 123 24.25 13.93 8.49
C GLU A 123 24.14 13.14 9.79
N VAL A 124 22.99 12.49 10.04
CA VAL A 124 22.75 11.60 11.18
C VAL A 124 23.74 10.42 11.16
N MET A 125 23.83 9.70 10.02
CA MET A 125 24.73 8.55 9.90
C MET A 125 26.22 8.94 10.04
N ARG A 126 26.63 10.04 9.41
CA ARG A 126 28.02 10.50 9.46
C ARG A 126 28.45 10.96 10.85
N ARG A 127 27.57 11.67 11.57
CA ARG A 127 27.85 12.18 12.92
C ARG A 127 27.90 11.09 13.98
N ASN A 128 27.14 10.01 13.75
CA ASN A 128 26.86 8.99 14.75
C ASN A 128 27.39 7.60 14.33
N ARG A 129 28.54 7.52 13.62
CA ARG A 129 29.05 6.24 13.13
C ARG A 129 29.33 5.24 14.27
N SER A 130 30.02 5.66 15.34
CA SER A 130 30.28 4.80 16.51
C SER A 130 28.98 4.41 17.21
N LEU A 131 28.04 5.35 17.34
CA LEU A 131 26.72 5.08 17.92
C LEU A 131 25.89 4.11 17.07
N ALA A 132 26.05 4.11 15.75
CA ALA A 132 25.42 3.13 14.86
C ALA A 132 25.97 1.71 15.10
N GLU A 133 27.27 1.58 15.34
CA GLU A 133 27.90 0.31 15.73
C GLU A 133 27.40 -0.16 17.11
N ASP A 134 27.27 0.76 18.07
CA ASP A 134 26.72 0.47 19.40
C ASP A 134 25.24 0.02 19.31
N VAL A 135 24.42 0.72 18.52
CA VAL A 135 23.02 0.34 18.26
C VAL A 135 22.95 -1.06 17.65
N ARG A 136 23.82 -1.35 16.66
CA ARG A 136 23.88 -2.68 16.03
C ARG A 136 24.26 -3.75 17.05
N SER A 137 25.26 -3.51 17.89
CA SER A 137 25.72 -4.44 18.94
C SER A 137 24.63 -4.72 19.98
N VAL A 138 23.90 -3.67 20.40
CA VAL A 138 22.74 -3.86 21.29
C VAL A 138 21.66 -4.75 20.65
N ILE A 139 21.30 -4.46 19.40
CA ILE A 139 20.28 -5.27 18.69
C ILE A 139 20.80 -6.70 18.48
N GLU A 140 22.10 -6.89 18.25
CA GLU A 140 22.71 -8.21 18.10
C GLU A 140 22.57 -9.03 19.38
N GLU A 141 22.74 -8.40 20.55
CA GLU A 141 22.61 -9.02 21.88
C GLU A 141 21.15 -9.33 22.25
N ILE A 142 20.24 -8.34 22.11
CA ILE A 142 18.89 -8.46 22.68
C ILE A 142 17.80 -8.81 21.65
N GLY A 143 18.13 -8.84 20.34
CA GLY A 143 17.16 -9.01 19.26
C GLY A 143 16.40 -7.74 18.91
N ALA A 144 15.25 -7.89 18.25
CA ALA A 144 14.44 -6.79 17.79
C ALA A 144 14.02 -5.86 18.93
N ALA A 145 14.35 -4.57 18.82
CA ALA A 145 14.15 -3.60 19.89
C ALA A 145 13.58 -2.25 19.40
N MET A 146 12.84 -1.60 20.29
CA MET A 146 12.43 -0.20 20.07
C MET A 146 13.60 0.75 20.36
N PRO A 147 13.65 1.93 19.73
CA PRO A 147 14.67 2.94 20.02
C PRO A 147 14.83 3.26 21.52
N ARG A 148 13.72 3.28 22.25
CA ARG A 148 13.74 3.50 23.70
C ARG A 148 14.50 2.40 24.47
N THR A 149 14.29 1.14 24.11
CA THR A 149 14.99 0.01 24.75
C THR A 149 16.48 0.05 24.43
N ILE A 150 16.84 0.47 23.21
CA ILE A 150 18.23 0.66 22.81
C ILE A 150 18.88 1.81 23.63
N GLU A 151 18.19 2.94 23.80
CA GLU A 151 18.63 4.06 24.65
C GLU A 151 18.92 3.58 26.09
N GLU A 152 17.97 2.81 26.67
CA GLU A 152 18.09 2.27 28.04
C GLU A 152 19.33 1.34 28.17
N LYS A 153 19.58 0.50 27.17
CA LYS A 153 20.73 -0.43 27.15
C LYS A 153 22.07 0.28 26.97
N LEU A 154 22.09 1.40 26.22
CA LEU A 154 23.27 2.23 26.01
C LEU A 154 23.55 3.16 27.22
N GLY A 155 22.72 3.14 28.27
CA GLY A 155 22.89 4.02 29.42
C GLY A 155 22.68 5.51 29.11
N ILE A 156 21.91 5.81 28.05
CA ILE A 156 21.57 7.17 27.66
C ILE A 156 20.47 7.68 28.61
N GLU A 157 20.88 8.42 29.64
CA GLU A 157 19.94 8.96 30.62
C GLU A 157 19.06 10.06 30.00
N ARG A 158 17.77 9.98 30.30
CA ARG A 158 16.81 11.03 29.96
C ARG A 158 16.70 12.00 31.12
N GLU A 159 17.45 13.12 31.09
CA GLU A 159 17.24 14.19 32.05
C GLU A 159 15.81 14.80 31.88
N PRO A 160 14.96 14.75 32.92
CA PRO A 160 13.66 15.41 32.88
C PRO A 160 13.87 16.93 32.92
N GLY A 161 13.52 17.65 31.88
CA GLY A 161 13.36 19.11 31.92
C GLY A 161 14.48 20.00 31.36
N ALA A 162 15.60 19.47 30.88
CA ALA A 162 16.61 20.28 30.24
C ALA A 162 16.14 20.83 28.88
N ALA A 163 16.04 22.14 28.75
CA ALA A 163 15.54 22.85 27.55
C ALA A 163 16.39 22.64 26.27
N GLY A 164 17.45 21.83 26.34
CA GLY A 164 18.31 21.43 25.20
C GLY A 164 18.21 19.96 24.81
N SER A 165 17.55 19.12 25.61
CA SER A 165 17.62 17.66 25.50
C SER A 165 16.62 17.03 24.51
N TRP A 166 15.72 17.81 23.89
CA TRP A 166 14.77 17.25 22.92
C TRP A 166 15.47 16.73 21.64
N TRP A 167 16.60 17.28 21.28
CA TRP A 167 17.46 16.79 20.21
C TRP A 167 18.06 15.41 20.53
N GLN A 168 18.54 15.21 21.78
CA GLN A 168 19.09 13.93 22.23
C GLN A 168 18.00 12.83 22.34
N ARG A 169 16.77 13.20 22.75
CA ARG A 169 15.65 12.27 22.89
C ARG A 169 15.17 11.65 21.57
N GLY A 170 15.52 12.21 20.42
CA GLY A 170 15.18 11.68 19.10
C GLY A 170 16.36 11.05 18.37
N GLU A 171 17.59 11.14 18.91
CA GLU A 171 18.80 10.78 18.16
C GLU A 171 18.85 9.29 17.82
N ILE A 172 18.65 8.40 18.79
CA ILE A 172 18.59 6.94 18.53
C ILE A 172 17.43 6.59 17.59
N LYS A 173 16.28 7.23 17.76
CA LYS A 173 15.16 7.01 16.83
C LYS A 173 15.52 7.44 15.41
N HIS A 174 16.09 8.63 15.22
CA HIS A 174 16.51 9.12 13.90
C HIS A 174 17.63 8.27 13.32
N LEU A 175 18.54 7.78 14.16
CA LEU A 175 19.61 6.88 13.73
C LEU A 175 19.03 5.52 13.28
N CYS A 176 18.14 4.91 14.05
CA CYS A 176 17.45 3.68 13.63
C CYS A 176 16.65 3.87 12.33
N GLU A 177 15.98 5.02 12.16
CA GLU A 177 15.26 5.34 10.91
C GLU A 177 16.24 5.50 9.74
N ALA A 178 17.41 6.11 9.96
CA ALA A 178 18.45 6.25 8.94
C ALA A 178 19.08 4.90 8.58
N MET A 179 19.41 4.07 9.57
CA MET A 179 19.93 2.70 9.37
C MET A 179 18.91 1.81 8.67
N PHE A 180 17.61 1.94 8.99
CA PHE A 180 16.53 1.26 8.27
C PHE A 180 16.44 1.71 6.81
N ALA A 181 16.53 3.01 6.56
CA ALA A 181 16.50 3.54 5.20
C ALA A 181 17.71 3.09 4.38
N ALA A 182 18.90 2.99 5.00
CA ALA A 182 20.14 2.48 4.41
C ALA A 182 20.17 0.95 4.26
N GLY A 183 19.21 0.23 4.85
CA GLY A 183 19.14 -1.23 4.78
C GLY A 183 20.01 -1.98 5.79
N ASP A 184 20.64 -1.27 6.76
CA ASP A 184 21.40 -1.89 7.84
C ASP A 184 20.51 -2.56 8.87
N LEU A 185 19.35 -1.95 9.12
CA LEU A 185 18.30 -2.48 9.97
C LEU A 185 17.02 -2.72 9.16
N SER A 186 16.23 -3.67 9.60
CA SER A 186 14.88 -3.92 9.11
C SER A 186 13.85 -3.75 10.22
N ALA A 187 12.61 -3.49 9.84
CA ALA A 187 11.54 -3.24 10.79
C ALA A 187 10.66 -4.48 10.98
N VAL A 188 10.31 -4.75 12.22
CA VAL A 188 9.25 -5.69 12.61
C VAL A 188 8.25 -4.95 13.50
N ARG A 189 7.00 -5.44 13.57
CA ARG A 189 5.96 -4.78 14.38
C ARG A 189 5.31 -5.77 15.34
N ASN A 190 4.97 -5.26 16.51
CA ASN A 190 4.19 -6.00 17.50
C ASN A 190 2.67 -5.77 17.32
N GLY A 191 1.87 -6.39 18.18
CA GLY A 191 0.40 -6.28 18.16
C GLY A 191 -0.14 -4.84 18.27
N ASN A 192 0.62 -3.92 18.88
CA ASN A 192 0.28 -2.50 18.98
C ASN A 192 0.77 -1.67 17.78
N PHE A 193 1.26 -2.32 16.73
CA PHE A 193 1.83 -1.70 15.54
C PHE A 193 3.08 -0.85 15.82
N MET A 194 3.72 -1.03 16.96
CA MET A 194 4.97 -0.37 17.31
C MET A 194 6.11 -0.97 16.51
N ARG A 195 6.96 -0.08 15.93
CA ARG A 195 8.12 -0.49 15.16
C ARG A 195 9.27 -0.88 16.08
N HIS A 196 9.79 -2.08 15.88
CA HIS A 196 11.03 -2.58 16.43
C HIS A 196 12.02 -2.72 15.29
N TYR A 197 13.28 -2.48 15.56
CA TYR A 197 14.36 -2.65 14.59
C TYR A 197 15.17 -3.89 14.92
N ASP A 198 15.48 -4.67 13.91
CA ASP A 198 16.34 -5.85 14.02
C ASP A 198 17.38 -5.83 12.89
N LEU A 199 18.41 -6.65 13.00
CA LEU A 199 19.40 -6.81 11.95
C LEU A 199 18.72 -7.27 10.65
N THR A 200 19.09 -6.64 9.55
CA THR A 200 18.46 -6.95 8.25
C THR A 200 18.61 -8.42 7.88
N GLU A 201 19.79 -9.00 8.08
CA GLU A 201 20.06 -10.41 7.81
C GLU A 201 19.21 -11.39 8.64
N ARG A 202 18.74 -10.99 9.83
CA ARG A 202 17.81 -11.78 10.63
C ARG A 202 16.37 -11.69 10.11
N VAL A 203 16.01 -10.54 9.54
CA VAL A 203 14.64 -10.25 9.10
C VAL A 203 14.38 -10.79 7.70
N VAL A 204 15.26 -10.51 6.74
CA VAL A 204 15.09 -10.92 5.34
C VAL A 204 15.80 -12.23 5.01
N GLY A 205 16.75 -12.66 5.84
CA GLY A 205 17.64 -13.79 5.59
C GLY A 205 18.96 -13.37 4.97
N ALA A 206 20.05 -14.01 5.38
CA ALA A 206 21.42 -13.65 4.96
C ALA A 206 21.62 -13.74 3.43
N ASP A 207 21.05 -14.76 2.78
CA ASP A 207 21.15 -14.94 1.32
C ASP A 207 20.47 -13.81 0.53
N ILE A 208 19.35 -13.31 1.03
CA ILE A 208 18.60 -12.18 0.43
C ILE A 208 19.33 -10.87 0.74
N ALA A 209 19.77 -10.68 1.99
CA ALA A 209 20.51 -9.51 2.41
C ALA A 209 21.84 -9.33 1.64
N ALA A 210 22.48 -10.41 1.22
CA ALA A 210 23.72 -10.38 0.47
C ALA A 210 23.54 -10.04 -1.04
N GLN A 211 22.31 -10.09 -1.57
CA GLN A 211 22.05 -9.77 -2.97
C GLN A 211 22.14 -8.27 -3.20
N HIS A 212 22.84 -7.86 -4.24
CA HIS A 212 23.00 -6.47 -4.65
C HIS A 212 22.95 -6.34 -6.17
N PRO A 213 21.74 -6.46 -6.77
CA PRO A 213 21.59 -6.28 -8.21
C PRO A 213 22.01 -4.87 -8.61
N ASP A 214 22.59 -4.73 -9.82
CA ASP A 214 22.89 -3.39 -10.31
C ASP A 214 21.59 -2.57 -10.50
N ARG A 215 21.73 -1.24 -10.49
CA ARG A 215 20.59 -0.32 -10.51
C ARG A 215 19.72 -0.49 -11.76
N THR A 216 20.33 -0.77 -12.91
CA THR A 216 19.62 -0.93 -14.19
C THR A 216 18.74 -2.18 -14.14
N GLN A 217 19.30 -3.29 -13.68
CA GLN A 217 18.57 -4.54 -13.52
C GLN A 217 17.46 -4.41 -12.48
N ALA A 218 17.73 -3.75 -11.33
CA ALA A 218 16.74 -3.51 -10.30
C ALA A 218 15.57 -2.67 -10.81
N HIS A 219 15.84 -1.59 -11.56
CA HIS A 219 14.80 -0.76 -12.17
C HIS A 219 13.99 -1.55 -13.20
N ARG A 220 14.64 -2.33 -14.06
CA ARG A 220 13.99 -3.20 -15.05
C ARG A 220 13.02 -4.17 -14.36
N ASP A 221 13.46 -4.84 -13.31
CA ASP A 221 12.65 -5.80 -12.58
C ASP A 221 11.47 -5.14 -11.84
N LEU A 222 11.68 -3.97 -11.23
CA LEU A 222 10.61 -3.18 -10.60
C LEU A 222 9.56 -2.72 -11.64
N ILE A 223 9.98 -2.25 -12.81
CA ILE A 223 9.06 -1.85 -13.88
C ILE A 223 8.29 -3.07 -14.42
N ALA A 224 8.93 -4.22 -14.59
CA ALA A 224 8.23 -5.45 -14.98
C ALA A 224 7.19 -5.89 -13.93
N ARG A 225 7.49 -5.74 -12.62
CA ARG A 225 6.52 -6.00 -11.55
C ARG A 225 5.36 -5.00 -11.58
N ALA A 226 5.66 -3.70 -11.73
CA ALA A 226 4.64 -2.67 -11.87
C ALA A 226 3.71 -2.95 -13.06
N ALA A 227 4.27 -3.33 -14.20
CA ALA A 227 3.50 -3.65 -15.39
C ALA A 227 2.54 -4.83 -15.18
N ARG A 228 2.99 -5.91 -14.55
CA ARG A 228 2.12 -7.04 -14.20
C ARG A 228 0.98 -6.63 -13.26
N SER A 229 1.27 -5.77 -12.30
CA SER A 229 0.26 -5.26 -11.35
C SER A 229 -0.74 -4.29 -11.98
N LEU A 230 -0.30 -3.50 -12.96
CA LEU A 230 -1.13 -2.47 -13.62
C LEU A 230 -1.86 -2.99 -14.86
N GLY A 231 -1.37 -4.08 -15.48
CA GLY A 231 -1.89 -4.68 -16.70
C GLY A 231 -1.62 -3.84 -17.94
N VAL A 232 -2.17 -2.64 -18.01
CA VAL A 232 -1.88 -1.62 -19.02
C VAL A 232 -1.57 -0.30 -18.33
N ALA A 233 -0.50 0.40 -18.76
CA ALA A 233 0.03 1.55 -18.05
C ALA A 233 0.84 2.47 -18.96
N THR A 234 0.90 3.77 -18.62
CA THR A 234 1.88 4.70 -19.19
C THR A 234 3.22 4.59 -18.46
N VAL A 235 4.29 5.20 -19.01
CA VAL A 235 5.59 5.29 -18.31
C VAL A 235 5.44 5.95 -16.94
N ALA A 236 4.59 6.96 -16.82
CA ALA A 236 4.35 7.66 -15.55
C ALA A 236 3.70 6.73 -14.50
N ASP A 237 2.74 5.89 -14.92
CA ASP A 237 2.10 4.91 -14.03
C ASP A 237 3.11 3.87 -13.54
N LEU A 238 3.91 3.32 -14.47
CA LEU A 238 4.94 2.31 -14.18
C LEU A 238 5.99 2.85 -13.21
N ALA A 239 6.44 4.08 -13.43
CA ALA A 239 7.43 4.73 -12.59
C ALA A 239 6.90 5.01 -11.17
N ASP A 240 5.69 5.58 -11.07
CA ASP A 240 5.10 5.94 -9.78
C ASP A 240 4.89 4.72 -8.88
N TYR A 241 4.63 3.54 -9.47
CA TYR A 241 4.33 2.32 -8.71
C TYR A 241 5.37 2.00 -7.63
N TYR A 242 6.64 2.20 -7.92
CA TYR A 242 7.77 2.03 -6.99
C TYR A 242 8.54 3.33 -6.77
N ARG A 243 7.91 4.48 -6.97
CA ARG A 243 8.52 5.81 -6.76
C ARG A 243 9.82 6.02 -7.53
N LEU A 244 9.89 5.51 -8.74
CA LEU A 244 10.93 5.87 -9.71
C LEU A 244 10.58 7.19 -10.38
N LYS A 245 11.58 7.93 -10.86
CA LYS A 245 11.31 9.05 -11.75
C LYS A 245 10.98 8.54 -13.14
N PRO A 246 10.05 9.16 -13.90
CA PRO A 246 9.77 8.74 -15.27
C PRO A 246 11.00 8.70 -16.17
N ALA A 247 11.97 9.59 -15.97
CA ALA A 247 13.23 9.59 -16.71
C ALA A 247 14.07 8.34 -16.45
N ASP A 248 14.09 7.85 -15.20
CA ASP A 248 14.84 6.65 -14.80
C ASP A 248 14.11 5.36 -15.23
N ALA A 249 12.78 5.41 -15.41
CA ALA A 249 11.97 4.27 -15.85
C ALA A 249 11.98 4.06 -17.37
N ARG A 250 12.15 5.11 -18.19
CA ARG A 250 12.09 5.03 -19.66
C ARG A 250 13.05 4.00 -20.27
N PRO A 251 14.34 3.92 -19.88
CA PRO A 251 15.25 2.91 -20.41
C PRO A 251 14.77 1.47 -20.11
N SER A 252 14.28 1.22 -18.89
CA SER A 252 13.72 -0.09 -18.52
C SER A 252 12.47 -0.44 -19.31
N VAL A 253 11.60 0.52 -19.61
CA VAL A 253 10.42 0.31 -20.44
C VAL A 253 10.82 -0.06 -21.87
N ALA A 254 11.79 0.66 -22.46
CA ALA A 254 12.29 0.36 -23.80
C ALA A 254 12.87 -1.06 -23.89
N ASP A 255 13.74 -1.44 -22.93
CA ASP A 255 14.33 -2.78 -22.86
C ASP A 255 13.27 -3.89 -22.67
N LEU A 256 12.23 -3.62 -21.87
CA LEU A 256 11.12 -4.56 -21.68
C LEU A 256 10.23 -4.69 -22.94
N VAL A 257 10.13 -3.66 -23.75
CA VAL A 257 9.46 -3.70 -25.07
C VAL A 257 10.32 -4.52 -26.04
N ASP A 258 11.60 -4.25 -26.12
CA ASP A 258 12.52 -4.96 -27.01
C ASP A 258 12.60 -6.47 -26.68
N SER A 259 12.46 -6.82 -25.39
CA SER A 259 12.41 -8.22 -24.93
C SER A 259 11.00 -8.86 -24.97
N GLY A 260 9.97 -8.15 -25.43
CA GLY A 260 8.60 -8.67 -25.55
C GLY A 260 7.87 -8.85 -24.23
N VAL A 261 8.38 -8.31 -23.12
CA VAL A 261 7.71 -8.33 -21.81
C VAL A 261 6.61 -7.25 -21.74
N LEU A 262 6.78 -6.18 -22.51
CA LEU A 262 5.80 -5.11 -22.70
C LEU A 262 5.47 -4.96 -24.19
N HIS A 263 4.23 -4.66 -24.51
CA HIS A 263 3.77 -4.34 -25.86
C HIS A 263 3.23 -2.92 -25.87
N GLU A 264 3.76 -2.07 -26.74
CA GLU A 264 3.22 -0.74 -26.93
C GLU A 264 1.82 -0.81 -27.52
N VAL A 265 0.86 -0.13 -26.89
CA VAL A 265 -0.55 -0.06 -27.30
C VAL A 265 -1.06 1.37 -27.25
N SER A 266 -2.13 1.64 -28.01
CA SER A 266 -2.90 2.87 -27.86
C SER A 266 -4.18 2.59 -27.08
N VAL A 267 -4.57 3.49 -26.18
CA VAL A 267 -5.83 3.39 -25.44
C VAL A 267 -6.70 4.60 -25.77
N ASP A 268 -7.96 4.36 -26.07
CA ASP A 268 -8.91 5.42 -26.40
C ASP A 268 -8.98 6.48 -25.28
N GLY A 269 -8.81 7.73 -25.65
CA GLY A 269 -8.83 8.86 -24.72
C GLY A 269 -7.52 9.10 -23.95
N TRP A 270 -6.51 8.24 -24.08
CA TRP A 270 -5.20 8.49 -23.47
C TRP A 270 -4.30 9.30 -24.42
N ARG A 271 -3.58 10.27 -23.86
CA ARG A 271 -2.67 11.13 -24.64
C ARG A 271 -1.28 10.51 -24.79
N ASP A 272 -0.82 9.82 -23.74
CA ASP A 272 0.50 9.21 -23.70
C ASP A 272 0.46 7.78 -24.22
N PRO A 273 1.55 7.27 -24.82
CA PRO A 273 1.70 5.87 -25.16
C PRO A 273 1.45 4.98 -23.92
N ALA A 274 0.79 3.87 -24.13
CA ALA A 274 0.53 2.88 -23.12
C ALA A 274 1.26 1.57 -23.43
N TYR A 275 1.54 0.81 -22.41
CA TYR A 275 2.25 -0.46 -22.46
C TYR A 275 1.39 -1.53 -21.79
N LEU A 276 1.09 -2.57 -22.54
CA LEU A 276 0.37 -3.76 -22.09
C LEU A 276 1.41 -4.79 -21.62
N ALA A 277 1.27 -5.30 -20.41
CA ALA A 277 2.12 -6.39 -19.93
C ALA A 277 1.84 -7.66 -20.73
N ASP A 278 2.88 -8.41 -21.12
CA ASP A 278 2.69 -9.69 -21.77
C ASP A 278 1.88 -10.64 -20.88
N GLY A 279 0.92 -11.36 -21.49
CA GLY A 279 -0.01 -12.22 -20.76
C GLY A 279 -0.99 -11.51 -19.83
N ALA A 280 -1.15 -10.18 -19.92
CA ALA A 280 -2.12 -9.44 -19.11
C ALA A 280 -3.54 -9.97 -19.32
N PRO A 281 -4.31 -10.25 -18.24
CA PRO A 281 -5.67 -10.78 -18.37
C PRO A 281 -6.60 -9.72 -18.97
N MET A 282 -7.38 -10.11 -20.00
CA MET A 282 -8.34 -9.25 -20.69
C MET A 282 -9.76 -9.85 -20.65
N PRO A 283 -10.40 -9.91 -19.49
CA PRO A 283 -11.71 -10.51 -19.37
C PRO A 283 -12.77 -9.69 -20.11
N ARG A 284 -13.80 -10.39 -20.63
CA ARG A 284 -14.94 -9.72 -21.29
C ARG A 284 -15.86 -9.02 -20.31
N ARG A 285 -15.95 -9.52 -19.08
CA ARG A 285 -16.79 -8.99 -18.00
C ARG A 285 -16.06 -9.12 -16.65
N ILE A 286 -16.28 -8.15 -15.79
CA ILE A 286 -15.94 -8.19 -14.36
C ILE A 286 -17.21 -7.83 -13.59
N ASP A 287 -17.57 -8.68 -12.63
CA ASP A 287 -18.70 -8.48 -11.72
C ASP A 287 -18.14 -8.58 -10.30
N THR A 288 -17.81 -7.43 -9.74
CA THR A 288 -17.21 -7.31 -8.43
C THR A 288 -17.72 -6.06 -7.73
N SER A 289 -17.67 -6.05 -6.41
CA SER A 289 -17.80 -4.85 -5.61
C SER A 289 -16.76 -4.86 -4.51
N ALA A 290 -16.22 -3.70 -4.16
CA ALA A 290 -15.22 -3.60 -3.09
C ALA A 290 -15.12 -2.18 -2.52
N ILE A 291 -15.00 -2.10 -1.19
CA ILE A 291 -14.58 -0.89 -0.49
C ILE A 291 -13.04 -0.84 -0.55
N LEU A 292 -12.49 0.23 -1.12
CA LEU A 292 -11.05 0.38 -1.35
C LEU A 292 -10.43 1.31 -0.31
N SER A 293 -9.20 1.00 0.11
CA SER A 293 -8.38 1.99 0.79
C SER A 293 -8.03 3.14 -0.16
N PRO A 294 -7.91 4.38 0.31
CA PRO A 294 -7.29 5.46 -0.46
C PRO A 294 -5.87 5.15 -0.96
N PHE A 295 -5.22 4.18 -0.33
CA PHE A 295 -3.86 3.73 -0.61
C PHE A 295 -3.82 2.38 -1.34
N ASP A 296 -4.97 1.91 -1.86
CA ASP A 296 -5.02 0.70 -2.69
C ASP A 296 -4.26 0.93 -4.00
N PRO A 297 -3.44 -0.02 -4.47
CA PRO A 297 -2.68 0.10 -5.71
C PRO A 297 -3.52 0.43 -6.95
N LEU A 298 -4.83 0.14 -6.93
CA LEU A 298 -5.74 0.51 -8.02
C LEU A 298 -5.91 2.02 -8.14
N VAL A 299 -5.89 2.74 -7.02
CA VAL A 299 -6.27 4.17 -6.96
C VAL A 299 -5.21 5.09 -6.36
N PHE A 300 -4.11 4.57 -5.78
CA PHE A 300 -3.14 5.42 -5.07
C PHE A 300 -2.43 6.44 -5.99
N PHE A 301 -2.23 6.14 -7.30
CA PHE A 301 -1.77 7.11 -8.27
C PHE A 301 -2.96 7.85 -8.90
N ARG A 302 -3.25 9.03 -8.38
CA ARG A 302 -4.46 9.81 -8.72
C ARG A 302 -4.63 10.13 -10.20
N PRO A 303 -3.57 10.53 -10.96
CA PRO A 303 -3.69 10.76 -12.40
C PRO A 303 -4.14 9.51 -13.19
N ARG A 304 -3.73 8.31 -12.73
CA ARG A 304 -4.19 7.06 -13.31
C ARG A 304 -5.64 6.76 -12.95
N ALA A 305 -6.03 6.95 -11.68
CA ALA A 305 -7.41 6.74 -11.22
C ALA A 305 -8.38 7.65 -11.98
N GLU A 306 -8.02 8.91 -12.20
CA GLU A 306 -8.79 9.86 -13.00
C GLU A 306 -8.88 9.40 -14.46
N ARG A 307 -7.77 9.01 -15.09
CA ARG A 307 -7.74 8.57 -16.48
C ARG A 307 -8.50 7.25 -16.73
N LEU A 308 -8.46 6.29 -15.78
CA LEU A 308 -9.14 5.01 -15.92
C LEU A 308 -10.63 5.07 -15.59
N PHE A 309 -11.00 5.82 -14.54
CA PHE A 309 -12.33 5.74 -13.93
C PHE A 309 -13.09 7.07 -13.96
N ASP A 310 -12.50 8.13 -14.54
CA ASP A 310 -13.02 9.52 -14.42
C ASP A 310 -13.24 9.91 -12.94
N PHE A 311 -12.37 9.40 -12.06
CA PHE A 311 -12.50 9.51 -10.61
C PHE A 311 -11.47 10.50 -10.06
N HIS A 312 -11.89 11.75 -9.92
CA HIS A 312 -11.07 12.78 -9.28
C HIS A 312 -11.11 12.59 -7.75
N TYR A 313 -9.98 12.21 -7.17
CA TYR A 313 -9.88 11.90 -5.75
C TYR A 313 -8.76 12.69 -5.06
N ARG A 314 -9.11 13.26 -3.90
CA ARG A 314 -8.15 13.88 -2.98
C ARG A 314 -8.47 13.45 -1.55
N ILE A 315 -7.48 12.94 -0.84
CA ILE A 315 -7.65 12.62 0.58
C ILE A 315 -7.68 13.92 1.40
N GLU A 316 -8.62 14.03 2.35
CA GLU A 316 -8.89 15.27 3.08
C GLU A 316 -8.48 15.19 4.56
N ILE A 317 -7.68 14.19 4.97
CA ILE A 317 -7.24 14.00 6.37
C ILE A 317 -6.47 15.20 6.94
N TYR A 318 -5.78 15.97 6.08
CA TYR A 318 -5.04 17.18 6.47
C TYR A 318 -5.83 18.46 6.22
N VAL A 319 -7.07 18.36 5.69
CA VAL A 319 -7.92 19.51 5.44
C VAL A 319 -8.72 19.82 6.71
N PRO A 320 -8.79 21.08 7.16
CA PRO A 320 -9.67 21.46 8.28
C PRO A 320 -11.11 21.02 8.05
N GLU A 321 -11.79 20.57 9.10
CA GLU A 321 -13.12 19.95 9.00
C GLU A 321 -14.14 20.76 8.18
N HIS A 322 -14.22 22.08 8.44
CA HIS A 322 -15.14 22.98 7.75
C HIS A 322 -14.87 23.19 6.25
N LYS A 323 -13.69 22.72 5.75
CA LYS A 323 -13.29 22.80 4.34
C LYS A 323 -13.37 21.45 3.63
N ARG A 324 -13.70 20.36 4.35
CA ARG A 324 -13.81 19.03 3.75
C ARG A 324 -15.09 18.92 2.94
N VAL A 325 -14.95 18.51 1.70
CA VAL A 325 -16.09 18.30 0.79
C VAL A 325 -16.76 16.97 1.11
N HIS A 326 -16.03 15.89 1.07
CA HIS A 326 -16.58 14.54 1.23
C HIS A 326 -16.44 14.00 2.66
N GLY A 327 -15.34 14.26 3.34
CA GLY A 327 -15.13 13.76 4.70
C GLY A 327 -13.68 13.68 5.12
N TYR A 328 -13.44 12.99 6.23
CA TYR A 328 -12.10 12.85 6.79
C TYR A 328 -11.32 11.69 6.14
N TYR A 329 -11.89 10.47 6.17
CA TYR A 329 -11.27 9.27 5.63
C TYR A 329 -12.22 8.58 4.65
N VAL A 330 -12.24 9.14 3.46
CA VAL A 330 -13.18 8.76 2.40
C VAL A 330 -12.62 7.58 1.62
N LEU A 331 -13.37 6.50 1.52
CA LEU A 331 -13.00 5.28 0.81
C LEU A 331 -13.74 5.22 -0.53
N PRO A 332 -13.04 4.99 -1.65
CA PRO A 332 -13.68 4.71 -2.93
C PRO A 332 -14.44 3.38 -2.89
N TYR A 333 -15.59 3.32 -3.56
CA TYR A 333 -16.37 2.11 -3.74
C TYR A 333 -16.36 1.66 -5.19
N LEU A 334 -15.73 0.53 -5.44
CA LEU A 334 -15.70 -0.14 -6.74
C LEU A 334 -17.00 -0.94 -6.91
N LEU A 335 -17.66 -0.78 -8.08
CA LEU A 335 -18.81 -1.57 -8.47
C LEU A 335 -18.71 -1.94 -9.95
N GLY A 336 -18.60 -3.23 -10.25
CA GLY A 336 -18.31 -3.71 -11.60
C GLY A 336 -16.95 -3.25 -12.10
N THR A 337 -16.92 -2.34 -13.06
CA THR A 337 -15.69 -1.79 -13.63
C THR A 337 -15.43 -0.33 -13.28
N ASP A 338 -16.26 0.26 -12.42
CA ASP A 338 -16.24 1.71 -12.17
C ASP A 338 -16.16 2.02 -10.67
N ILE A 339 -15.58 3.16 -10.33
CA ILE A 339 -15.70 3.69 -8.98
C ILE A 339 -17.06 4.41 -8.92
N ALA A 340 -18.04 3.75 -8.30
CA ALA A 340 -19.43 4.18 -8.33
C ALA A 340 -19.84 5.09 -7.18
N ALA A 341 -19.06 5.09 -6.08
CA ALA A 341 -19.35 5.91 -4.92
C ALA A 341 -18.08 6.19 -4.11
N ARG A 342 -18.21 7.10 -3.16
CA ARG A 342 -17.25 7.37 -2.10
C ARG A 342 -17.96 7.47 -0.76
N VAL A 343 -17.37 6.87 0.28
CA VAL A 343 -17.96 6.80 1.61
C VAL A 343 -16.95 7.24 2.67
N ASP A 344 -17.36 8.16 3.54
CA ASP A 344 -16.57 8.54 4.72
C ASP A 344 -16.96 7.62 5.88
N LEU A 345 -16.06 6.72 6.25
CA LEU A 345 -16.30 5.66 7.22
C LEU A 345 -15.48 5.85 8.49
N LYS A 346 -16.07 5.46 9.63
CA LYS A 346 -15.38 5.39 10.92
C LYS A 346 -15.86 4.18 11.71
N ALA A 347 -14.93 3.39 12.21
CA ALA A 347 -15.23 2.31 13.16
C ALA A 347 -15.31 2.87 14.58
N ASP A 348 -16.51 2.98 15.13
CA ASP A 348 -16.68 3.24 16.55
C ASP A 348 -16.64 1.92 17.32
N ARG A 349 -15.42 1.56 17.75
CA ARG A 349 -15.14 0.31 18.46
C ARG A 349 -15.79 0.28 19.85
N ARG A 350 -16.13 1.43 20.42
CA ARG A 350 -16.77 1.50 21.74
C ARG A 350 -18.24 1.11 21.66
N SER A 351 -18.96 1.60 20.65
CA SER A 351 -20.36 1.23 20.39
C SER A 351 -20.49 0.01 19.48
N ARG A 352 -19.36 -0.57 19.00
CA ARG A 352 -19.31 -1.66 18.03
C ARG A 352 -20.11 -1.36 16.75
N THR A 353 -20.03 -0.12 16.27
CA THR A 353 -20.83 0.36 15.14
C THR A 353 -19.90 0.91 14.03
N LEU A 354 -20.16 0.53 12.79
CA LEU A 354 -19.58 1.17 11.61
C LEU A 354 -20.39 2.42 11.28
N LEU A 355 -19.79 3.58 11.46
CA LEU A 355 -20.40 4.86 11.13
C LEU A 355 -20.12 5.22 9.67
N VAL A 356 -21.17 5.41 8.86
CA VAL A 356 -21.13 6.02 7.54
C VAL A 356 -21.40 7.51 7.73
N LEU A 357 -20.34 8.31 7.88
CA LEU A 357 -20.40 9.74 8.13
C LEU A 357 -20.86 10.54 6.90
N GLY A 358 -20.61 9.98 5.69
CA GLY A 358 -21.04 10.53 4.42
C GLY A 358 -21.05 9.48 3.33
N ALA A 359 -22.02 9.55 2.41
CA ALA A 359 -22.11 8.67 1.24
C ALA A 359 -22.47 9.48 0.00
N PHE A 360 -21.67 9.34 -1.05
CA PHE A 360 -21.79 10.12 -2.29
C PHE A 360 -21.73 9.18 -3.49
N CYS A 361 -22.68 9.33 -4.41
CA CYS A 361 -22.70 8.60 -5.67
C CYS A 361 -21.87 9.34 -6.72
N GLU A 362 -21.05 8.61 -7.47
CA GLU A 362 -20.36 9.22 -8.59
C GLU A 362 -21.31 9.46 -9.76
N PRO A 363 -21.06 10.48 -10.59
CA PRO A 363 -21.93 10.79 -11.74
C PRO A 363 -22.11 9.61 -12.69
N GLY A 364 -23.32 9.47 -13.24
CA GLY A 364 -23.65 8.43 -14.24
C GLY A 364 -24.06 7.08 -13.66
N HIS A 365 -24.09 6.92 -12.34
CA HIS A 365 -24.49 5.68 -11.66
C HIS A 365 -25.94 5.78 -11.11
N ASP A 366 -26.66 4.65 -11.13
CA ASP A 366 -27.97 4.53 -10.50
C ASP A 366 -27.80 4.41 -8.98
N ARG A 367 -28.31 5.41 -8.24
CA ARG A 367 -28.17 5.48 -6.79
C ARG A 367 -28.84 4.33 -6.04
N GLY A 368 -29.96 3.83 -6.58
CA GLY A 368 -30.65 2.69 -5.97
C GLY A 368 -29.79 1.42 -6.05
N VAL A 369 -29.26 1.11 -7.24
CA VAL A 369 -28.36 -0.02 -7.45
C VAL A 369 -27.09 0.11 -6.61
N VAL A 370 -26.50 1.30 -6.56
CA VAL A 370 -25.28 1.56 -5.76
C VAL A 370 -25.60 1.40 -4.27
N ALA A 371 -26.71 1.94 -3.79
CA ALA A 371 -27.13 1.86 -2.37
C ALA A 371 -27.35 0.39 -1.94
N ASP A 372 -28.07 -0.41 -2.76
CA ASP A 372 -28.33 -1.81 -2.46
C ASP A 372 -27.03 -2.63 -2.32
N ARG A 373 -26.13 -2.48 -3.29
CA ARG A 373 -24.84 -3.22 -3.27
C ARG A 373 -23.94 -2.74 -2.15
N LEU A 374 -23.83 -1.42 -1.95
CA LEU A 374 -23.03 -0.82 -0.89
C LEU A 374 -23.54 -1.22 0.50
N ALA A 375 -24.85 -1.28 0.72
CA ALA A 375 -25.44 -1.70 1.99
C ALA A 375 -25.03 -3.15 2.36
N ALA A 376 -25.04 -4.07 1.39
CA ALA A 376 -24.59 -5.44 1.60
C ALA A 376 -23.10 -5.51 1.95
N ASP A 377 -22.26 -4.75 1.22
CA ASP A 377 -20.83 -4.72 1.43
C ASP A 377 -20.46 -4.04 2.76
N LEU A 378 -21.19 -3.01 3.20
CA LEU A 378 -20.98 -2.36 4.50
C LEU A 378 -21.30 -3.29 5.67
N ARG A 379 -22.37 -4.11 5.59
CA ARG A 379 -22.66 -5.13 6.61
C ARG A 379 -21.54 -6.17 6.70
N THR A 380 -21.06 -6.64 5.54
CA THR A 380 -19.94 -7.60 5.48
C THR A 380 -18.66 -6.97 6.02
N PHE A 381 -18.41 -5.69 5.70
CA PHE A 381 -17.24 -4.96 6.17
C PHE A 381 -17.28 -4.71 7.69
N ALA A 382 -18.45 -4.35 8.23
CA ALA A 382 -18.64 -4.20 9.67
C ALA A 382 -18.33 -5.52 10.41
N GLY A 383 -18.86 -6.64 9.92
CA GLY A 383 -18.56 -7.96 10.50
C GLY A 383 -17.07 -8.31 10.47
N TRP A 384 -16.36 -7.97 9.39
CA TRP A 384 -14.89 -8.17 9.32
C TRP A 384 -14.13 -7.30 10.32
N LEU A 385 -14.64 -6.11 10.65
CA LEU A 385 -14.07 -5.20 11.64
C LEU A 385 -14.46 -5.56 13.09
N ASP A 386 -15.18 -6.67 13.29
CA ASP A 386 -15.75 -7.09 14.60
C ASP A 386 -16.71 -6.03 15.15
N LEU A 387 -17.55 -5.44 14.27
CA LEU A 387 -18.61 -4.49 14.61
C LEU A 387 -19.98 -5.14 14.39
N ASP A 388 -20.94 -4.81 15.24
CA ASP A 388 -22.26 -5.46 15.27
C ASP A 388 -23.29 -4.75 14.37
N ASP A 389 -23.09 -3.45 14.10
CA ASP A 389 -24.07 -2.62 13.44
C ASP A 389 -23.45 -1.62 12.45
N VAL A 390 -24.28 -1.07 11.57
CA VAL A 390 -23.95 0.00 10.62
C VAL A 390 -24.93 1.15 10.78
N SER A 391 -24.44 2.32 11.12
CA SER A 391 -25.22 3.54 11.24
C SER A 391 -24.93 4.50 10.10
N VAL A 392 -25.95 4.99 9.41
CA VAL A 392 -25.80 5.87 8.23
C VAL A 392 -26.23 7.29 8.58
N GLY A 393 -25.30 8.24 8.45
CA GLY A 393 -25.56 9.68 8.60
C GLY A 393 -26.38 10.26 7.44
N THR A 394 -26.47 11.59 7.43
CA THR A 394 -27.29 12.32 6.44
C THR A 394 -26.47 13.01 5.36
N LYS A 395 -25.16 13.04 5.46
CA LYS A 395 -24.27 13.76 4.53
C LYS A 395 -24.11 12.99 3.21
N GLY A 396 -24.26 13.68 2.09
CA GLY A 396 -24.09 13.16 0.72
C GLY A 396 -25.40 12.76 0.05
N ASP A 397 -25.39 12.76 -1.26
CA ASP A 397 -26.56 12.53 -2.11
C ASP A 397 -27.00 11.03 -2.14
N LEU A 398 -26.11 10.10 -1.78
CA LEU A 398 -26.42 8.68 -1.64
C LEU A 398 -26.94 8.31 -0.24
N ALA A 399 -26.75 9.19 0.76
CA ALA A 399 -27.05 8.87 2.15
C ALA A 399 -28.52 8.54 2.40
N ARG A 400 -29.46 9.23 1.72
CA ARG A 400 -30.90 8.97 1.84
C ARG A 400 -31.26 7.56 1.33
N ASP A 401 -30.78 7.22 0.15
CA ASP A 401 -31.08 5.93 -0.51
C ASP A 401 -30.47 4.78 0.30
N LEU A 402 -29.24 4.97 0.77
CA LEU A 402 -28.54 4.00 1.62
C LEU A 402 -29.29 3.77 2.95
N ARG A 403 -29.76 4.83 3.62
CA ARG A 403 -30.57 4.71 4.85
C ARG A 403 -31.86 3.94 4.62
N ALA A 404 -32.55 4.18 3.50
CA ALA A 404 -33.75 3.47 3.16
C ALA A 404 -33.51 1.96 3.02
N VAL A 405 -32.42 1.55 2.35
CA VAL A 405 -32.01 0.13 2.18
C VAL A 405 -31.53 -0.48 3.52
N MET A 406 -30.90 0.30 4.36
CA MET A 406 -30.40 -0.17 5.66
C MET A 406 -31.50 -0.29 6.71
N GLY A 407 -32.64 0.38 6.51
CA GLY A 407 -33.77 0.39 7.46
C GLY A 407 -33.57 1.34 8.64
N CYS A 408 -32.77 2.44 8.46
CA CYS A 408 -32.48 3.42 9.49
C CYS A 408 -33.11 4.78 9.19
#